data_5dd7e964e43d849a0bcf9af02b3ee95a
#
_entry.id   5dd7e964e43d849a0bcf9af02b3ee95a
#
_cell.length_a   1.000
_cell.length_b   1.000
_cell.length_c   1.000
_cell.angle_alpha   90.00
_cell.angle_beta   90.00
_cell.angle_gamma   90.00
#
_symmetry.space_group_name_H-M   'P 1'
#
loop_
_entity.id
_entity.type
_entity.pdbx_description
1 polymer ?
#
loop_
_entity_poly.entity_id
_entity_poly.type
_entity_poly.pdbx_seq_one_letter_code
_entity_poly.pdbx_strand_id
1 'polypeptide(L)'
;PMFKDAKATPKTVSAHMLYENTNPYILYEPGGYLDVQNATYKAESNRKVKVWGSKWNPTSQYTVKIEGAELTGFQNVIITLLRNKKYVLNAEIWANDIKLKCSKLVCERLHLSKEEFSIEFRLIGKNASFGVLEAQKLDLFEIGVMALVTSKTQKITSEIAQMLNPFLLHHPLSSSEELPTFSFPFSPADIVRGPVYNFCLHHIWELDDPLKIFNKEIIEID
;
A
#
# COMPACT_ATOMS: atom_id res chain seq x y z
N PRO A 1 -18.18 -15.18 17.92
CA PRO A 1 -18.51 -14.40 19.12
C PRO A 1 -17.96 -12.97 19.01
N MET A 2 -18.80 -11.98 19.27
CA MET A 2 -18.38 -10.57 19.30
C MET A 2 -17.89 -10.21 20.70
N PHE A 3 -16.90 -9.31 20.80
CA PHE A 3 -16.50 -8.71 22.08
C PHE A 3 -17.69 -8.07 22.81
N LYS A 4 -17.63 -7.97 24.15
CA LYS A 4 -18.74 -7.51 24.98
C LYS A 4 -19.33 -6.16 24.53
N ASP A 5 -18.47 -5.21 24.15
CA ASP A 5 -18.86 -3.85 23.77
C ASP A 5 -18.97 -3.63 22.24
N ALA A 6 -18.82 -4.71 21.45
CA ALA A 6 -18.93 -4.62 20.00
C ALA A 6 -20.38 -4.35 19.58
N LYS A 7 -20.54 -3.49 18.58
CA LYS A 7 -21.83 -3.10 18.00
C LYS A 7 -21.87 -3.47 16.54
N ALA A 8 -23.04 -3.87 16.06
CA ALA A 8 -23.34 -4.06 14.64
C ALA A 8 -24.44 -3.08 14.24
N THR A 9 -24.18 -2.24 13.27
CA THR A 9 -25.15 -1.28 12.73
C THR A 9 -25.35 -1.52 11.23
N PRO A 10 -26.48 -1.11 10.63
CA PRO A 10 -26.67 -1.16 9.19
C PRO A 10 -25.47 -0.55 8.43
N LYS A 11 -24.94 0.59 8.89
CA LYS A 11 -23.78 1.26 8.30
C LYS A 11 -22.52 0.41 8.37
N THR A 12 -22.20 -0.19 9.53
CA THR A 12 -20.98 -0.99 9.67
C THR A 12 -21.06 -2.31 8.92
N VAL A 13 -22.25 -2.92 8.85
CA VAL A 13 -22.45 -4.17 8.12
C VAL A 13 -22.44 -3.92 6.62
N SER A 14 -23.11 -2.87 6.11
CA SER A 14 -23.08 -2.53 4.69
C SER A 14 -21.70 -2.13 4.20
N ALA A 15 -20.90 -1.44 5.05
CA ALA A 15 -19.53 -1.08 4.71
C ALA A 15 -18.59 -2.29 4.55
N HIS A 16 -18.94 -3.44 5.13
CA HIS A 16 -18.19 -4.69 4.96
C HIS A 16 -18.75 -5.63 3.90
N MET A 17 -19.91 -5.32 3.34
CA MET A 17 -20.46 -6.10 2.25
C MET A 17 -19.59 -5.89 1.01
N LEU A 18 -19.06 -6.98 0.45
CA LEU A 18 -18.12 -6.97 -0.68
C LEU A 18 -16.86 -6.11 -0.42
N TYR A 19 -16.37 -6.11 0.83
CA TYR A 19 -15.14 -5.42 1.21
C TYR A 19 -13.96 -5.91 0.36
N GLU A 20 -13.10 -4.95 -0.06
CA GLU A 20 -11.95 -5.19 -0.96
C GLU A 20 -12.32 -5.75 -2.35
N ASN A 21 -13.58 -5.69 -2.74
CA ASN A 21 -14.00 -6.03 -4.10
C ASN A 21 -13.99 -4.79 -5.01
N THR A 22 -13.52 -4.94 -6.24
CA THR A 22 -13.45 -3.84 -7.23
C THR A 22 -14.82 -3.28 -7.61
N ASN A 23 -15.85 -4.16 -7.61
CA ASN A 23 -17.24 -3.76 -7.81
C ASN A 23 -17.97 -3.80 -6.47
N PRO A 24 -18.54 -2.70 -5.96
CA PRO A 24 -19.20 -2.67 -4.65
C PRO A 24 -20.54 -3.41 -4.62
N TYR A 25 -21.05 -3.82 -5.77
CA TYR A 25 -22.39 -4.43 -5.88
C TYR A 25 -22.38 -5.86 -6.38
N ILE A 26 -21.40 -6.25 -7.18
CA ILE A 26 -21.31 -7.55 -7.83
C ILE A 26 -20.02 -8.25 -7.42
N LEU A 27 -20.15 -9.43 -6.85
CA LEU A 27 -19.03 -10.31 -6.54
C LEU A 27 -19.13 -11.56 -7.42
N TYR A 28 -18.16 -11.69 -8.32
CA TYR A 28 -18.01 -12.91 -9.13
C TYR A 28 -17.27 -13.98 -8.32
N GLU A 29 -17.84 -15.18 -8.30
CA GLU A 29 -17.31 -16.35 -7.64
C GLU A 29 -17.45 -17.60 -8.53
N PRO A 30 -16.75 -18.70 -8.25
CA PRO A 30 -16.97 -19.95 -8.96
C PRO A 30 -18.43 -20.38 -8.93
N GLY A 31 -18.97 -20.66 -10.11
CA GLY A 31 -20.36 -21.08 -10.27
C GLY A 31 -21.41 -19.97 -10.32
N GLY A 32 -21.03 -18.68 -10.30
CA GLY A 32 -21.97 -17.58 -10.45
C GLY A 32 -21.50 -16.25 -9.90
N TYR A 33 -22.44 -15.39 -9.57
CA TYR A 33 -22.14 -14.11 -8.92
C TYR A 33 -23.21 -13.71 -7.90
N LEU A 34 -22.76 -13.01 -6.86
CA LEU A 34 -23.62 -12.40 -5.86
C LEU A 34 -23.90 -10.94 -6.27
N ASP A 35 -25.19 -10.61 -6.37
CA ASP A 35 -25.66 -9.24 -6.58
C ASP A 35 -26.25 -8.70 -5.27
N VAL A 36 -25.71 -7.58 -4.78
CA VAL A 36 -26.14 -6.92 -3.56
C VAL A 36 -26.74 -5.52 -3.81
N GLN A 37 -27.02 -5.14 -5.06
CA GLN A 37 -27.58 -3.83 -5.40
C GLN A 37 -28.87 -3.52 -4.64
N ASN A 38 -29.71 -4.55 -4.41
CA ASN A 38 -30.99 -4.43 -3.71
C ASN A 38 -30.90 -4.91 -2.26
N ALA A 39 -29.70 -5.07 -1.71
CA ALA A 39 -29.53 -5.48 -0.33
C ALA A 39 -30.06 -4.40 0.63
N THR A 40 -30.86 -4.84 1.58
CA THR A 40 -31.46 -3.99 2.59
C THR A 40 -30.95 -4.40 3.97
N TYR A 41 -30.66 -3.40 4.82
CA TYR A 41 -30.05 -3.57 6.14
C TYR A 41 -30.95 -2.98 7.21
N LYS A 42 -31.35 -3.77 8.20
CA LYS A 42 -32.18 -3.33 9.33
C LYS A 42 -31.59 -3.77 10.65
N ALA A 43 -31.39 -2.83 11.57
CA ALA A 43 -31.01 -3.17 12.93
C ALA A 43 -32.15 -3.93 13.64
N GLU A 44 -31.83 -5.08 14.22
CA GLU A 44 -32.71 -5.84 15.13
C GLU A 44 -32.33 -5.57 16.59
N SER A 45 -31.06 -5.27 16.83
CA SER A 45 -30.54 -4.81 18.12
C SER A 45 -29.22 -4.06 17.89
N ASN A 46 -28.55 -3.62 18.96
CA ASN A 46 -27.22 -3.03 18.88
C ASN A 46 -26.12 -4.04 18.49
N ARG A 47 -26.46 -5.33 18.35
CA ARG A 47 -25.55 -6.44 18.02
C ARG A 47 -26.02 -7.30 16.85
N LYS A 48 -27.16 -6.97 16.27
CA LYS A 48 -27.74 -7.76 15.16
C LYS A 48 -28.27 -6.83 14.08
N VAL A 49 -27.89 -7.14 12.86
CA VAL A 49 -28.45 -6.52 11.65
C VAL A 49 -29.00 -7.61 10.77
N LYS A 50 -30.25 -7.48 10.39
CA LYS A 50 -30.88 -8.33 9.37
C LYS A 50 -30.52 -7.78 8.01
N VAL A 51 -30.04 -8.65 7.12
CA VAL A 51 -29.72 -8.35 5.71
C VAL A 51 -30.57 -9.24 4.81
N TRP A 52 -31.17 -8.67 3.77
CA TRP A 52 -31.92 -9.40 2.76
C TRP A 52 -31.91 -8.64 1.44
N GLY A 53 -32.39 -9.28 0.36
CA GLY A 53 -32.48 -8.68 -0.98
C GLY A 53 -31.22 -8.88 -1.83
N SER A 54 -30.17 -9.48 -1.29
CA SER A 54 -29.06 -9.98 -2.10
C SER A 54 -29.53 -11.20 -2.91
N LYS A 55 -28.98 -11.36 -4.12
CA LYS A 55 -29.36 -12.42 -5.05
C LYS A 55 -28.13 -13.15 -5.55
N TRP A 56 -28.14 -14.47 -5.42
CA TRP A 56 -27.18 -15.32 -6.12
C TRP A 56 -27.67 -15.63 -7.53
N ASN A 57 -26.82 -15.41 -8.53
CA ASN A 57 -27.10 -15.70 -9.93
C ASN A 57 -26.13 -16.81 -10.38
N PRO A 58 -26.59 -18.07 -10.44
CA PRO A 58 -25.73 -19.18 -10.83
C PRO A 58 -25.39 -19.11 -12.32
N THR A 59 -24.22 -19.62 -12.71
CA THR A 59 -23.87 -19.92 -14.08
C THR A 59 -23.95 -21.44 -14.32
N SER A 60 -24.32 -21.83 -15.53
CA SER A 60 -24.30 -23.25 -15.95
C SER A 60 -22.90 -23.71 -16.35
N GLN A 61 -22.01 -22.79 -16.65
CA GLN A 61 -20.61 -23.06 -17.02
C GLN A 61 -19.74 -23.18 -15.79
N TYR A 62 -18.80 -24.12 -15.82
CA TYR A 62 -17.84 -24.25 -14.73
C TYR A 62 -16.86 -23.09 -14.77
N THR A 63 -16.65 -22.44 -13.64
CA THR A 63 -15.76 -21.31 -13.52
C THR A 63 -14.78 -21.51 -12.38
N VAL A 64 -13.58 -20.92 -12.50
CA VAL A 64 -12.59 -20.87 -11.42
C VAL A 64 -12.20 -19.42 -11.17
N LYS A 65 -11.97 -19.07 -9.91
CA LYS A 65 -11.44 -17.79 -9.52
C LYS A 65 -9.92 -17.86 -9.55
N ILE A 66 -9.31 -16.94 -10.27
CA ILE A 66 -7.86 -16.83 -10.38
C ILE A 66 -7.43 -15.54 -9.73
N GLU A 67 -6.50 -15.62 -8.80
CA GLU A 67 -5.87 -14.49 -8.13
C GLU A 67 -4.36 -14.63 -8.22
N GLY A 68 -3.67 -13.54 -8.42
CA GLY A 68 -2.23 -13.55 -8.56
C GLY A 68 -1.57 -12.25 -8.14
N ALA A 69 -0.32 -12.38 -7.74
CA ALA A 69 0.58 -11.26 -7.47
C ALA A 69 1.89 -11.45 -8.23
N GLU A 70 2.45 -10.36 -8.72
CA GLU A 70 3.75 -10.35 -9.38
C GLU A 70 4.79 -9.63 -8.55
N LEU A 71 6.04 -10.09 -8.62
CA LEU A 71 7.18 -9.42 -8.04
C LEU A 71 7.49 -8.15 -8.84
N THR A 72 7.33 -6.97 -8.21
CA THR A 72 7.56 -5.68 -8.87
C THR A 72 8.92 -5.07 -8.55
N GLY A 73 9.62 -5.59 -7.56
CA GLY A 73 10.95 -5.12 -7.19
C GLY A 73 11.33 -5.45 -5.76
N PHE A 74 12.37 -4.75 -5.29
CA PHE A 74 12.88 -4.83 -3.92
C PHE A 74 12.85 -3.44 -3.30
N GLN A 75 12.63 -3.37 -2.00
CA GLN A 75 12.45 -2.11 -1.31
C GLN A 75 13.31 -1.98 -0.05
N ASN A 76 13.91 -0.79 0.12
CA ASN A 76 14.45 -0.34 1.40
C ASN A 76 13.60 0.80 1.95
N VAL A 77 13.57 0.90 3.27
CA VAL A 77 12.85 1.96 4.01
C VAL A 77 13.86 2.73 4.85
N ILE A 78 13.78 4.05 4.82
CA ILE A 78 14.52 4.93 5.73
C ILE A 78 13.48 5.75 6.48
N ILE A 79 13.64 5.82 7.80
CA ILE A 79 12.81 6.67 8.66
C ILE A 79 13.71 7.70 9.32
N THR A 80 13.36 8.98 9.16
CA THR A 80 13.98 10.08 9.90
C THR A 80 12.90 10.91 10.57
N LEU A 81 13.22 11.44 11.74
CA LEU A 81 12.36 12.34 12.51
C LEU A 81 12.83 13.76 12.27
N LEU A 82 11.94 14.65 11.93
CA LEU A 82 12.23 16.04 11.56
C LEU A 82 11.48 16.98 12.51
N ARG A 83 12.23 17.83 13.27
CA ARG A 83 11.65 18.65 14.35
C ARG A 83 11.69 20.15 14.09
N ASN A 84 12.60 20.69 13.29
CA ASN A 84 12.69 22.13 13.06
C ASN A 84 11.39 22.65 12.41
N LYS A 85 10.70 23.62 13.06
CA LYS A 85 9.41 24.14 12.62
C LYS A 85 9.40 24.59 11.15
N LYS A 86 10.46 25.24 10.68
CA LYS A 86 10.59 25.71 9.31
C LYS A 86 10.62 24.54 8.33
N TYR A 87 11.35 23.48 8.66
CA TYR A 87 11.41 22.24 7.87
C TYR A 87 10.10 21.45 7.93
N VAL A 88 9.48 21.38 9.10
CA VAL A 88 8.17 20.69 9.25
C VAL A 88 7.11 21.37 8.37
N LEU A 89 7.05 22.70 8.35
CA LEU A 89 6.12 23.44 7.51
C LEU A 89 6.38 23.22 6.00
N ASN A 90 7.66 23.14 5.61
CA ASN A 90 8.09 23.01 4.21
C ASN A 90 8.56 21.59 3.84
N ALA A 91 8.18 20.58 4.61
CA ALA A 91 8.69 19.22 4.45
C ALA A 91 8.40 18.61 3.06
N GLU A 92 7.30 18.97 2.42
CA GLU A 92 6.96 18.50 1.07
C GLU A 92 7.93 19.08 0.03
N ILE A 93 8.23 20.38 0.13
CA ILE A 93 9.16 21.05 -0.77
C ILE A 93 10.56 20.46 -0.57
N TRP A 94 11.00 20.31 0.69
CA TRP A 94 12.28 19.72 1.05
C TRP A 94 12.42 18.28 0.57
N ALA A 95 11.43 17.43 0.81
CA ALA A 95 11.44 16.05 0.36
C ALA A 95 11.46 15.92 -1.17
N ASN A 96 10.71 16.77 -1.86
CA ASN A 96 10.70 16.78 -3.32
C ASN A 96 12.05 17.22 -3.92
N ASP A 97 12.70 18.22 -3.35
CA ASP A 97 14.02 18.67 -3.80
C ASP A 97 15.09 17.57 -3.57
N ILE A 98 15.06 16.90 -2.42
CA ILE A 98 15.89 15.71 -2.15
C ILE A 98 15.65 14.63 -3.21
N LYS A 99 14.37 14.31 -3.47
CA LYS A 99 14.01 13.31 -4.49
C LYS A 99 14.63 13.63 -5.84
N LEU A 100 14.49 14.86 -6.30
CA LEU A 100 14.99 15.30 -7.60
C LEU A 100 16.53 15.20 -7.67
N LYS A 101 17.23 15.70 -6.65
CA LYS A 101 18.70 15.71 -6.61
C LYS A 101 19.28 14.31 -6.45
N CYS A 102 18.71 13.50 -5.56
CA CYS A 102 19.14 12.12 -5.38
C CYS A 102 18.88 11.30 -6.63
N SER A 103 17.70 11.43 -7.26
CA SER A 103 17.39 10.71 -8.51
C SER A 103 18.37 11.06 -9.63
N LYS A 104 18.75 12.35 -9.75
CA LYS A 104 19.76 12.75 -10.73
C LYS A 104 21.11 12.06 -10.45
N LEU A 105 21.56 12.07 -9.19
CA LEU A 105 22.80 11.43 -8.78
C LEU A 105 22.79 9.90 -9.01
N VAL A 106 21.64 9.25 -8.78
CA VAL A 106 21.44 7.81 -9.05
C VAL A 106 21.61 7.53 -10.53
N CYS A 107 20.93 8.30 -11.39
CA CYS A 107 21.05 8.14 -12.85
C CYS A 107 22.51 8.30 -13.32
N GLU A 108 23.23 9.29 -12.77
CA GLU A 108 24.62 9.56 -13.15
C GLU A 108 25.59 8.47 -12.67
N ARG A 109 25.44 7.99 -11.44
CA ARG A 109 26.40 7.06 -10.82
C ARG A 109 26.13 5.60 -11.09
N LEU A 110 24.86 5.21 -11.14
CA LEU A 110 24.46 3.81 -11.34
C LEU A 110 24.04 3.54 -12.79
N HIS A 111 24.07 4.57 -13.64
CA HIS A 111 23.65 4.47 -15.06
C HIS A 111 22.24 3.92 -15.25
N LEU A 112 21.33 4.25 -14.34
CA LEU A 112 19.93 3.85 -14.37
C LEU A 112 19.06 4.94 -15.03
N SER A 113 18.04 4.52 -15.74
CA SER A 113 16.95 5.39 -16.17
C SER A 113 15.98 5.66 -15.00
N LYS A 114 15.16 6.72 -15.10
CA LYS A 114 14.22 7.09 -14.04
C LYS A 114 13.11 6.06 -13.82
N GLU A 115 12.86 5.20 -14.80
CA GLU A 115 11.86 4.15 -14.78
C GLU A 115 12.34 2.87 -14.07
N GLU A 116 13.65 2.76 -13.79
CA GLU A 116 14.24 1.57 -13.17
C GLU A 116 14.25 1.60 -11.65
N PHE A 117 13.93 2.75 -11.06
CA PHE A 117 13.81 2.89 -9.62
C PHE A 117 12.77 3.94 -9.23
N SER A 118 12.35 3.91 -7.98
CA SER A 118 11.53 4.97 -7.38
C SER A 118 12.07 5.39 -6.02
N ILE A 119 11.94 6.68 -5.71
CA ILE A 119 12.12 7.27 -4.39
C ILE A 119 10.82 7.96 -4.03
N GLU A 120 10.16 7.49 -2.97
CA GLU A 120 8.91 8.05 -2.48
C GLU A 120 9.07 8.52 -1.05
N PHE A 121 8.41 9.64 -0.73
CA PHE A 121 8.35 10.15 0.63
C PHE A 121 6.93 10.12 1.17
N ARG A 122 6.80 9.70 2.42
CA ARG A 122 5.56 9.79 3.19
C ARG A 122 5.82 10.56 4.47
N LEU A 123 5.07 11.64 4.67
CA LEU A 123 5.25 12.55 5.80
C LEU A 123 4.25 12.17 6.89
N ILE A 124 4.70 11.33 7.82
CA ILE A 124 3.90 10.82 8.94
C ILE A 124 3.56 11.98 9.88
N GLY A 125 2.29 12.12 10.20
CA GLY A 125 1.76 13.26 10.95
C GLY A 125 1.24 14.39 10.04
N LYS A 126 1.57 14.37 8.74
CA LYS A 126 1.14 15.41 7.79
C LYS A 126 0.20 14.85 6.71
N ASN A 127 0.71 14.08 5.79
CA ASN A 127 -0.08 13.58 4.65
C ASN A 127 0.21 12.11 4.29
N ALA A 128 0.82 11.35 5.17
CA ALA A 128 1.24 9.97 4.86
C ALA A 128 0.06 9.03 4.53
N SER A 129 -1.12 9.25 5.12
CA SER A 129 -2.31 8.41 4.91
C SER A 129 -3.10 8.78 3.66
N PHE A 130 -3.38 10.06 3.47
CA PHE A 130 -4.25 10.56 2.39
C PHE A 130 -3.50 11.20 1.23
N GLY A 131 -2.19 11.45 1.36
CA GLY A 131 -1.39 12.10 0.31
C GLY A 131 -1.98 13.46 -0.08
N VAL A 132 -2.26 13.64 -1.37
CA VAL A 132 -2.84 14.87 -1.92
C VAL A 132 -4.29 15.13 -1.50
N LEU A 133 -4.97 14.14 -0.94
CA LEU A 133 -6.34 14.26 -0.45
C LEU A 133 -6.41 14.79 0.99
N GLU A 134 -5.27 14.96 1.67
CA GLU A 134 -5.23 15.49 3.03
C GLU A 134 -5.67 16.96 3.05
N ALA A 135 -6.79 17.21 3.71
CA ALA A 135 -7.39 18.54 3.82
C ALA A 135 -7.06 19.26 5.14
N GLN A 136 -6.58 18.51 6.16
CA GLN A 136 -6.32 19.09 7.47
C GLN A 136 -4.92 19.72 7.53
N LYS A 137 -4.83 20.90 8.13
CA LYS A 137 -3.57 21.58 8.43
C LYS A 137 -3.42 21.67 9.95
N LEU A 138 -2.43 20.98 10.49
CA LEU A 138 -2.12 20.99 11.91
C LEU A 138 -0.80 21.74 12.15
N ASP A 139 -0.71 22.43 13.30
CA ASP A 139 0.57 22.98 13.78
C ASP A 139 1.34 21.85 14.46
N LEU A 140 2.32 21.32 13.76
CA LEU A 140 3.09 20.14 14.17
C LEU A 140 4.45 20.57 14.70
N PHE A 141 4.90 19.95 15.80
CA PHE A 141 6.24 20.13 16.33
C PHE A 141 7.28 19.25 15.65
N GLU A 142 6.87 18.06 15.27
CA GLU A 142 7.73 17.02 14.73
C GLU A 142 6.94 16.15 13.75
N ILE A 143 7.60 15.66 12.72
CA ILE A 143 7.03 14.71 11.76
C ILE A 143 8.00 13.55 11.53
N GLY A 144 7.45 12.40 11.19
CA GLY A 144 8.22 11.29 10.62
C GLY A 144 8.32 11.45 9.11
N VAL A 145 9.54 11.34 8.58
CA VAL A 145 9.77 11.27 7.13
C VAL A 145 10.16 9.84 6.80
N MET A 146 9.27 9.13 6.11
CA MET A 146 9.53 7.79 5.63
C MET A 146 9.88 7.85 4.14
N ALA A 147 11.12 7.49 3.81
CA ALA A 147 11.56 7.34 2.44
C ALA A 147 11.49 5.87 2.02
N LEU A 148 10.88 5.60 0.89
CA LEU A 148 10.76 4.29 0.26
C LEU A 148 11.58 4.29 -1.01
N VAL A 149 12.58 3.42 -1.08
CA VAL A 149 13.41 3.23 -2.28
C VAL A 149 13.09 1.88 -2.87
N THR A 150 12.71 1.84 -4.14
CA THR A 150 12.37 0.58 -4.83
C THR A 150 13.13 0.48 -6.15
N SER A 151 13.66 -0.70 -6.47
CA SER A 151 14.27 -1.01 -7.76
C SER A 151 14.19 -2.50 -8.08
N LYS A 152 14.74 -2.91 -9.23
CA LYS A 152 14.67 -4.30 -9.73
C LYS A 152 15.42 -5.33 -8.87
N THR A 153 16.46 -4.92 -8.12
CA THR A 153 17.26 -5.84 -7.31
C THR A 153 17.53 -5.27 -5.93
N GLN A 154 17.66 -6.13 -4.93
CA GLN A 154 17.96 -5.70 -3.56
C GLN A 154 19.29 -4.93 -3.47
N LYS A 155 20.30 -5.34 -4.25
CA LYS A 155 21.61 -4.68 -4.27
C LYS A 155 21.49 -3.23 -4.72
N ILE A 156 20.88 -2.98 -5.87
CA ILE A 156 20.67 -1.63 -6.42
C ILE A 156 19.83 -0.79 -5.45
N THR A 157 18.76 -1.37 -4.88
CA THR A 157 17.90 -0.68 -3.92
C THR A 157 18.68 -0.20 -2.70
N SER A 158 19.56 -1.06 -2.16
CA SER A 158 20.41 -0.70 -1.01
C SER A 158 21.44 0.37 -1.37
N GLU A 159 22.06 0.32 -2.54
CA GLU A 159 22.98 1.36 -3.02
C GLU A 159 22.27 2.72 -3.14
N ILE A 160 21.06 2.76 -3.70
CA ILE A 160 20.26 3.99 -3.79
C ILE A 160 19.89 4.51 -2.40
N ALA A 161 19.49 3.63 -1.47
CA ALA A 161 19.15 4.01 -0.10
C ALA A 161 20.36 4.63 0.61
N GLN A 162 21.55 4.05 0.45
CA GLN A 162 22.79 4.61 0.97
C GLN A 162 23.16 5.98 0.36
N MET A 163 22.87 6.18 -0.93
CA MET A 163 23.05 7.48 -1.59
C MET A 163 22.04 8.52 -1.09
N LEU A 164 20.85 8.12 -0.66
CA LEU A 164 19.80 8.99 -0.13
C LEU A 164 20.11 9.48 1.30
N ASN A 165 20.76 8.66 2.13
CA ASN A 165 21.05 8.99 3.53
C ASN A 165 21.74 10.36 3.72
N PRO A 166 22.82 10.72 2.99
CA PRO A 166 23.44 12.03 3.13
C PRO A 166 22.53 13.21 2.81
N PHE A 167 21.59 13.05 1.87
CA PHE A 167 20.61 14.10 1.57
C PHE A 167 19.67 14.32 2.74
N LEU A 168 19.18 13.25 3.38
CA LEU A 168 18.32 13.39 4.56
C LEU A 168 19.03 14.08 5.72
N LEU A 169 20.36 13.93 5.82
CA LEU A 169 21.18 14.53 6.87
C LEU A 169 21.57 15.99 6.59
N HIS A 170 21.91 16.30 5.35
CA HIS A 170 22.68 17.49 5.01
C HIS A 170 22.01 18.38 3.95
N HIS A 171 20.75 18.13 3.60
CA HIS A 171 20.08 18.92 2.60
C HIS A 171 19.32 20.11 3.22
N PRO A 172 19.79 21.37 3.03
CA PRO A 172 19.09 22.55 3.53
C PRO A 172 17.89 22.90 2.64
N LEU A 173 16.91 23.63 3.20
CA LEU A 173 15.79 24.20 2.42
C LEU A 173 16.26 25.19 1.36
N SER A 174 17.34 25.93 1.67
CA SER A 174 18.02 26.81 0.74
C SER A 174 19.48 26.96 1.17
N SER A 175 20.32 27.55 0.30
CA SER A 175 21.76 27.75 0.60
C SER A 175 22.05 28.66 1.81
N SER A 176 21.05 29.43 2.25
CA SER A 176 21.17 30.34 3.42
C SER A 176 20.54 29.76 4.70
N GLU A 177 19.93 28.57 4.62
CA GLU A 177 19.28 27.98 5.78
C GLU A 177 20.22 27.07 6.57
N GLU A 178 20.00 27.02 7.88
CA GLU A 178 20.61 26.02 8.74
C GLU A 178 20.12 24.61 8.39
N LEU A 179 20.93 23.60 8.68
CA LEU A 179 20.55 22.21 8.47
C LEU A 179 19.36 21.84 9.38
N PRO A 180 18.53 20.88 8.97
CA PRO A 180 17.40 20.45 9.78
C PRO A 180 17.85 19.78 11.08
N THR A 181 17.09 19.97 12.14
CA THR A 181 17.18 19.11 13.33
C THR A 181 16.47 17.81 13.01
N PHE A 182 17.19 16.73 13.02
CA PHE A 182 16.69 15.40 12.64
C PHE A 182 17.20 14.32 13.60
N SER A 183 16.58 13.14 13.53
CA SER A 183 17.04 11.93 14.20
C SER A 183 16.73 10.70 13.34
N PHE A 184 17.71 9.80 13.22
CA PHE A 184 17.46 8.46 12.71
C PHE A 184 17.19 7.53 13.89
N PRO A 185 16.00 6.84 13.93
CA PRO A 185 15.70 5.90 15.01
C PRO A 185 16.48 4.58 14.92
N PHE A 186 17.14 4.34 13.77
CA PHE A 186 17.92 3.12 13.52
C PHE A 186 19.32 3.40 13.02
N SER A 187 20.26 2.49 13.32
CA SER A 187 21.62 2.50 12.78
C SER A 187 22.00 1.07 12.36
N PRO A 188 22.24 0.80 11.07
CA PRO A 188 22.19 1.72 9.94
C PRO A 188 20.79 2.28 9.70
N ALA A 189 20.69 3.43 9.03
CA ALA A 189 19.45 4.16 8.84
C ALA A 189 18.48 3.48 7.84
N ASP A 190 19.04 2.79 6.85
CA ASP A 190 18.26 2.07 5.85
C ASP A 190 17.94 0.64 6.31
N ILE A 191 16.68 0.28 6.17
CA ILE A 191 16.13 -1.03 6.53
C ILE A 191 15.78 -1.76 5.24
N VAL A 192 16.31 -2.95 5.07
CA VAL A 192 15.93 -3.85 3.97
C VAL A 192 14.53 -4.38 4.26
N ARG A 193 13.54 -3.97 3.44
CA ARG A 193 12.19 -4.51 3.47
C ARG A 193 12.11 -5.84 2.68
N GLY A 194 12.91 -5.97 1.62
CA GLY A 194 12.92 -7.14 0.74
C GLY A 194 11.98 -7.02 -0.46
N PRO A 195 11.48 -8.16 -0.98
CA PRO A 195 10.66 -8.18 -2.19
C PRO A 195 9.32 -7.47 -2.02
N VAL A 196 8.87 -6.80 -3.07
CA VAL A 196 7.59 -6.10 -3.15
C VAL A 196 6.74 -6.75 -4.24
N TYR A 197 5.50 -7.06 -3.90
CA TYR A 197 4.55 -7.67 -4.81
C TYR A 197 3.36 -6.75 -5.03
N ASN A 198 2.87 -6.72 -6.27
CA ASN A 198 1.59 -6.10 -6.60
C ASN A 198 0.58 -7.18 -6.95
N PHE A 199 -0.64 -7.01 -6.48
CA PHE A 199 -1.77 -7.83 -6.89
C PHE A 199 -2.10 -7.46 -8.34
N CYS A 200 -1.97 -8.41 -9.26
CA CYS A 200 -2.05 -8.16 -10.69
C CYS A 200 -3.17 -8.92 -11.39
N LEU A 201 -3.74 -9.94 -10.74
CA LEU A 201 -4.75 -10.79 -11.34
C LEU A 201 -5.89 -11.07 -10.37
N HIS A 202 -7.11 -10.71 -10.78
CA HIS A 202 -8.36 -11.10 -10.13
C HIS A 202 -9.39 -11.35 -11.23
N HIS A 203 -9.63 -12.60 -11.56
CA HIS A 203 -10.43 -12.96 -12.70
C HIS A 203 -11.25 -14.25 -12.46
N ILE A 204 -12.44 -14.31 -13.02
CA ILE A 204 -13.21 -15.55 -13.13
C ILE A 204 -13.02 -16.08 -14.52
N TRP A 205 -12.47 -17.29 -14.60
CA TRP A 205 -12.22 -17.98 -15.87
C TRP A 205 -13.21 -19.09 -16.11
N GLU A 206 -13.86 -19.07 -17.26
CA GLU A 206 -14.76 -20.12 -17.73
C GLU A 206 -13.95 -21.29 -18.31
N LEU A 207 -14.26 -22.50 -17.88
CA LEU A 207 -13.57 -23.72 -18.29
C LEU A 207 -14.52 -24.67 -18.98
N ASP A 208 -14.11 -25.17 -20.16
CA ASP A 208 -14.81 -26.26 -20.85
C ASP A 208 -14.65 -27.58 -20.11
N ASP A 209 -13.46 -27.81 -19.57
CA ASP A 209 -13.14 -28.98 -18.75
C ASP A 209 -12.46 -28.53 -17.43
N PRO A 210 -13.12 -28.70 -16.28
CA PRO A 210 -12.61 -28.25 -15.00
C PRO A 210 -11.32 -28.94 -14.56
N LEU A 211 -11.01 -30.11 -15.09
CA LEU A 211 -9.80 -30.86 -14.71
C LEU A 211 -8.59 -30.59 -15.61
N LYS A 212 -8.78 -29.95 -16.75
CA LYS A 212 -7.74 -29.75 -17.75
C LYS A 212 -6.58 -28.87 -17.31
N ILE A 213 -6.84 -27.91 -16.41
CA ILE A 213 -5.82 -26.93 -15.96
C ILE A 213 -5.13 -27.34 -14.66
N PHE A 214 -5.56 -28.44 -14.03
CA PHE A 214 -5.00 -28.89 -12.76
C PHE A 214 -4.17 -30.16 -12.97
N ASN A 215 -2.92 -30.11 -12.51
CA ASN A 215 -2.10 -31.31 -12.39
C ASN A 215 -2.40 -32.01 -11.06
N LYS A 216 -2.49 -33.34 -11.09
CA LYS A 216 -2.70 -34.16 -9.90
C LYS A 216 -1.43 -34.94 -9.60
N GLU A 217 -0.90 -34.77 -8.39
CA GLU A 217 0.18 -35.57 -7.85
C GLU A 217 -0.33 -36.31 -6.61
N ILE A 218 -0.03 -37.61 -6.53
CA ILE A 218 -0.36 -38.45 -5.37
C ILE A 218 0.97 -38.77 -4.69
N ILE A 219 1.13 -38.32 -3.44
CA ILE A 219 2.30 -38.60 -2.61
C ILE A 219 1.85 -39.60 -1.56
N GLU A 220 2.51 -40.78 -1.53
CA GLU A 220 2.35 -41.75 -0.43
C GLU A 220 3.20 -41.26 0.75
N ILE A 221 2.59 -41.25 1.92
CA ILE A 221 3.26 -40.85 3.16
C ILE A 221 3.42 -42.16 3.98
N ASP A 222 4.67 -42.57 4.19
CA ASP A 222 5.05 -43.72 5.02
C ASP A 222 4.88 -43.45 6.54
#